data_9dbce8d0328bea73939287cb3928f8b1
#
_entry.id   9dbce8d0328bea73939287cb3928f8b1
#
_cell.length_a   1.000
_cell.length_b   1.000
_cell.length_c   1.000
_cell.angle_alpha   90.00
_cell.angle_beta   90.00
_cell.angle_gamma   90.00
#
_symmetry.space_group_name_H-M   'P 1'
#
loop_
_entity.id
_entity.type
_entity.pdbx_description
1 polymer ?
#
loop_
_entity_poly.entity_id
_entity_poly.type
_entity_poly.pdbx_seq_one_letter_code
_entity_poly.pdbx_strand_id
1 'polypeptide(L)'
;ELNEQTIEIELSQTAPSVDMMTPPGMEDMGNQLQKMFSGLTGGKKKTQRLSIAETYKRVREEEAGKLVNEDDLKAKALHSVEQQGIVFIDEIDKVCRRGDSQGADVSRDGVQRDLLPLIEGCSVNTKYGIVKTDHILFICSGAFHLAKPSDLIPELQGRLPVRVELNALTPADFERILTEPHCSLTEQYVALLGTEGLKLEFAREAIAELAKVAWQVNERTENIGARRLHTVLERLLEGIAFDAADLALKQAGATLIISAEDVAKHLGALVEDDDLSRFIL
;
A
#
# COMPACT_ATOMS: atom_id res chain seq x y z
N GLU A 1 -30.52 -30.01 6.28
CA GLU A 1 -31.61 -30.40 5.33
C GLU A 1 -32.42 -29.18 4.88
N LEU A 2 -32.57 -28.10 5.71
CA LEU A 2 -33.34 -26.91 5.35
C LEU A 2 -32.53 -25.84 4.58
N ASN A 3 -31.22 -25.87 4.61
CA ASN A 3 -30.35 -24.82 4.06
C ASN A 3 -30.42 -24.66 2.53
N GLU A 4 -30.82 -25.71 1.82
CA GLU A 4 -30.95 -25.71 0.36
C GLU A 4 -32.37 -25.35 -0.13
N GLN A 5 -33.33 -25.25 0.78
CA GLN A 5 -34.67 -24.80 0.40
C GLN A 5 -34.64 -23.35 0.02
N THR A 6 -35.38 -23.01 -1.06
CA THR A 6 -35.49 -21.63 -1.56
C THR A 6 -36.71 -20.95 -0.95
N ILE A 7 -36.52 -19.75 -0.46
CA ILE A 7 -37.56 -18.86 0.04
C ILE A 7 -37.58 -17.56 -0.76
N GLU A 8 -38.76 -16.93 -0.81
CA GLU A 8 -38.91 -15.57 -1.36
C GLU A 8 -38.71 -14.57 -0.23
N ILE A 9 -37.75 -13.65 -0.42
CA ILE A 9 -37.47 -12.60 0.55
C ILE A 9 -37.42 -11.24 -0.15
N GLU A 10 -37.94 -10.23 0.51
CA GLU A 10 -37.82 -8.83 0.12
C GLU A 10 -36.54 -8.27 0.76
N LEU A 11 -35.53 -7.99 -0.06
CA LEU A 11 -34.31 -7.32 0.37
C LEU A 11 -34.31 -5.87 -0.12
N SER A 12 -33.86 -4.97 0.75
CA SER A 12 -33.60 -3.58 0.38
C SER A 12 -32.46 -3.55 -0.66
N GLN A 13 -32.71 -3.01 -1.85
CA GLN A 13 -31.62 -2.73 -2.76
C GLN A 13 -30.82 -1.55 -2.21
N THR A 14 -29.58 -1.79 -1.83
CA THR A 14 -28.60 -0.72 -1.74
C THR A 14 -28.49 -0.16 -3.14
N ALA A 15 -29.03 1.03 -3.37
CA ALA A 15 -28.89 1.71 -4.66
C ALA A 15 -27.37 1.79 -4.94
N PRO A 16 -26.93 1.42 -6.17
CA PRO A 16 -25.54 1.67 -6.52
C PRO A 16 -25.31 3.16 -6.31
N SER A 17 -24.30 3.49 -5.50
CA SER A 17 -23.83 4.87 -5.35
C SER A 17 -23.37 5.31 -6.74
N VAL A 18 -24.21 6.06 -7.43
CA VAL A 18 -23.79 6.73 -8.65
C VAL A 18 -22.88 7.84 -8.19
N ASP A 19 -21.57 7.59 -8.24
CA ASP A 19 -20.56 8.62 -8.10
C ASP A 19 -20.75 9.58 -9.29
N MET A 20 -21.61 10.57 -9.11
CA MET A 20 -21.66 11.69 -10.03
C MET A 20 -20.36 12.47 -9.80
N MET A 21 -19.44 12.38 -10.76
CA MET A 21 -18.28 13.28 -10.83
C MET A 21 -18.80 14.71 -10.94
N THR A 22 -18.99 15.35 -9.79
CA THR A 22 -19.26 16.78 -9.72
C THR A 22 -17.96 17.54 -9.92
N PRO A 23 -17.94 18.60 -10.75
CA PRO A 23 -16.78 19.47 -10.89
C PRO A 23 -16.35 20.03 -9.51
N PRO A 24 -15.04 20.31 -9.30
CA PRO A 24 -14.57 20.92 -8.07
C PRO A 24 -15.32 22.24 -7.77
N GLY A 25 -15.91 22.32 -6.56
CA GLY A 25 -16.70 23.47 -6.10
C GLY A 25 -18.23 23.32 -6.16
N MET A 26 -18.78 22.20 -6.65
CA MET A 26 -20.21 21.92 -6.67
C MET A 26 -20.62 20.69 -5.85
N GLU A 27 -19.79 20.30 -4.90
CA GLU A 27 -19.97 19.09 -4.07
C GLU A 27 -21.26 19.15 -3.22
N ASP A 28 -21.62 20.31 -2.71
CA ASP A 28 -22.87 20.50 -1.93
C ASP A 28 -24.12 20.31 -2.76
N MET A 29 -24.11 20.73 -4.03
CA MET A 29 -25.22 20.52 -4.97
C MET A 29 -25.33 19.05 -5.36
N GLY A 30 -24.22 18.35 -5.54
CA GLY A 30 -24.18 16.91 -5.78
C GLY A 30 -24.79 16.12 -4.62
N ASN A 31 -24.44 16.47 -3.39
CA ASN A 31 -24.98 15.85 -2.17
C ASN A 31 -26.47 16.13 -1.96
N GLN A 32 -26.96 17.33 -2.30
CA GLN A 32 -28.38 17.66 -2.24
C GLN A 32 -29.19 16.93 -3.33
N LEU A 33 -28.68 16.83 -4.54
CA LEU A 33 -29.30 16.05 -5.61
C LEU A 33 -29.31 14.56 -5.25
N GLN A 34 -28.24 14.02 -4.69
CA GLN A 34 -28.18 12.61 -4.26
C GLN A 34 -29.18 12.32 -3.13
N LYS A 35 -29.38 13.24 -2.18
CA LYS A 35 -30.41 13.15 -1.14
C LYS A 35 -31.84 13.24 -1.73
N MET A 36 -32.07 14.09 -2.73
CA MET A 36 -33.35 14.16 -3.43
C MET A 36 -33.62 12.88 -4.23
N PHE A 37 -32.65 12.35 -4.94
CA PHE A 37 -32.79 11.10 -5.68
C PHE A 37 -32.95 9.88 -4.78
N SER A 38 -32.26 9.81 -3.65
CA SER A 38 -32.44 8.74 -2.66
C SER A 38 -33.81 8.81 -1.98
N GLY A 39 -34.39 10.01 -1.81
CA GLY A 39 -35.72 10.20 -1.31
C GLY A 39 -36.82 9.81 -2.32
N LEU A 40 -36.56 9.98 -3.64
CA LEU A 40 -37.50 9.62 -4.72
C LEU A 40 -37.41 8.13 -5.12
N THR A 41 -36.25 7.51 -4.96
CA THR A 41 -36.03 6.07 -5.17
C THR A 41 -36.27 5.26 -3.90
N GLY A 42 -36.97 5.80 -2.91
CA GLY A 42 -37.28 5.17 -1.64
C GLY A 42 -37.44 3.67 -1.78
N GLY A 43 -36.45 2.95 -1.25
CA GLY A 43 -36.31 1.52 -1.06
C GLY A 43 -37.17 0.62 -1.95
N LYS A 44 -36.91 0.53 -3.26
CA LYS A 44 -37.53 -0.55 -4.04
C LYS A 44 -37.06 -1.88 -3.45
N LYS A 45 -37.93 -2.47 -2.65
CA LYS A 45 -37.77 -3.85 -2.20
C LYS A 45 -37.89 -4.73 -3.43
N LYS A 46 -36.86 -5.55 -3.65
CA LYS A 46 -36.90 -6.54 -4.72
C LYS A 46 -37.07 -7.91 -4.10
N THR A 47 -38.18 -8.58 -4.46
CA THR A 47 -38.36 -9.97 -4.09
C THR A 47 -37.36 -10.85 -4.84
N GLN A 48 -36.55 -11.59 -4.13
CA GLN A 48 -35.59 -12.54 -4.68
C GLN A 48 -35.86 -13.92 -4.09
N ARG A 49 -35.69 -14.95 -4.92
CA ARG A 49 -35.68 -16.34 -4.47
C ARG A 49 -34.25 -16.76 -4.17
N LEU A 50 -33.94 -17.03 -2.92
CA LEU A 50 -32.63 -17.39 -2.45
C LEU A 50 -32.75 -18.64 -1.57
N SER A 51 -31.64 -19.39 -1.45
CA SER A 51 -31.56 -20.46 -0.44
C SER A 51 -31.62 -19.90 0.98
N ILE A 52 -32.08 -20.67 1.93
CA ILE A 52 -32.16 -20.26 3.34
C ILE A 52 -30.76 -19.83 3.85
N ALA A 53 -29.70 -20.53 3.45
CA ALA A 53 -28.34 -20.19 3.85
C ALA A 53 -27.89 -18.82 3.33
N GLU A 54 -28.15 -18.52 2.04
CA GLU A 54 -27.84 -17.22 1.46
C GLU A 54 -28.72 -16.10 2.01
N THR A 55 -29.99 -16.40 2.23
CA THR A 55 -30.93 -15.46 2.82
C THR A 55 -30.49 -15.06 4.22
N TYR A 56 -30.10 -16.02 5.06
CA TYR A 56 -29.63 -15.76 6.41
C TYR A 56 -28.39 -14.86 6.42
N LYS A 57 -27.43 -15.09 5.50
CA LYS A 57 -26.23 -14.27 5.36
C LYS A 57 -26.59 -12.83 4.99
N ARG A 58 -27.45 -12.64 3.98
CA ARG A 58 -27.84 -11.29 3.51
C ARG A 58 -28.67 -10.52 4.52
N VAL A 59 -29.65 -11.18 5.17
CA VAL A 59 -30.43 -10.55 6.24
C VAL A 59 -29.55 -10.14 7.42
N ARG A 60 -28.61 -10.99 7.80
CA ARG A 60 -27.64 -10.66 8.84
C ARG A 60 -26.79 -9.44 8.50
N GLU A 61 -26.34 -9.34 7.26
CA GLU A 61 -25.57 -8.19 6.78
C GLU A 61 -26.46 -6.92 6.77
N GLU A 62 -27.70 -7.00 6.30
CA GLU A 62 -28.65 -5.88 6.31
C GLU A 62 -28.99 -5.41 7.73
N GLU A 63 -29.30 -6.33 8.64
CA GLU A 63 -29.59 -5.98 10.02
C GLU A 63 -28.38 -5.46 10.77
N ALA A 64 -27.18 -6.02 10.51
CA ALA A 64 -25.93 -5.49 11.06
C ALA A 64 -25.68 -4.05 10.60
N GLY A 65 -25.95 -3.75 9.31
CA GLY A 65 -25.88 -2.39 8.79
C GLY A 65 -26.82 -1.41 9.49
N LYS A 66 -28.05 -1.83 9.83
CA LYS A 66 -29.03 -0.99 10.54
C LYS A 66 -28.62 -0.70 12.00
N LEU A 67 -27.81 -1.56 12.61
CA LEU A 67 -27.30 -1.36 13.96
C LEU A 67 -26.14 -0.35 14.03
N VAL A 68 -25.54 -0.01 12.90
CA VAL A 68 -24.46 0.98 12.82
C VAL A 68 -25.06 2.36 12.65
N ASN A 69 -24.84 3.22 13.65
CA ASN A 69 -25.18 4.64 13.52
C ASN A 69 -24.02 5.34 12.76
N GLU A 70 -24.27 5.72 11.51
CA GLU A 70 -23.27 6.38 10.67
C GLU A 70 -22.76 7.70 11.25
N ASP A 71 -23.59 8.46 11.92
CA ASP A 71 -23.20 9.75 12.51
C ASP A 71 -22.30 9.54 13.71
N ASP A 72 -22.59 8.56 14.56
CA ASP A 72 -21.71 8.16 15.66
C ASP A 72 -20.37 7.61 15.15
N LEU A 73 -20.40 6.85 14.05
CA LEU A 73 -19.19 6.31 13.42
C LEU A 73 -18.32 7.45 12.89
N LYS A 74 -18.90 8.42 12.17
CA LYS A 74 -18.20 9.62 11.68
C LYS A 74 -17.61 10.44 12.83
N ALA A 75 -18.39 10.69 13.87
CA ALA A 75 -17.94 11.43 15.03
C ALA A 75 -16.75 10.74 15.73
N LYS A 76 -16.83 9.42 15.92
CA LYS A 76 -15.72 8.63 16.48
C LYS A 76 -14.49 8.62 15.60
N ALA A 77 -14.68 8.51 14.27
CA ALA A 77 -13.58 8.53 13.31
C ALA A 77 -12.85 9.88 13.31
N LEU A 78 -13.60 11.00 13.27
CA LEU A 78 -13.04 12.35 13.35
C LEU A 78 -12.25 12.54 14.66
N HIS A 79 -12.84 12.17 15.79
CA HIS A 79 -12.18 12.24 17.08
C HIS A 79 -10.90 11.39 17.13
N SER A 80 -10.94 10.16 16.59
CA SER A 80 -9.76 9.28 16.54
C SER A 80 -8.65 9.87 15.69
N VAL A 81 -8.97 10.45 14.53
CA VAL A 81 -7.99 11.11 13.66
C VAL A 81 -7.37 12.31 14.37
N GLU A 82 -8.17 13.16 15.02
CA GLU A 82 -7.68 14.34 15.72
C GLU A 82 -6.78 14.01 16.93
N GLN A 83 -7.06 12.91 17.65
CA GLN A 83 -6.36 12.59 18.90
C GLN A 83 -5.28 11.50 18.76
N GLN A 84 -5.36 10.67 17.72
CA GLN A 84 -4.49 9.51 17.54
C GLN A 84 -3.95 9.40 16.11
N GLY A 85 -4.23 10.40 15.26
CA GLY A 85 -3.81 10.39 13.85
C GLY A 85 -2.30 10.46 13.70
N ILE A 86 -1.78 9.74 12.70
CA ILE A 86 -0.39 9.80 12.25
C ILE A 86 -0.40 10.11 10.77
N VAL A 87 0.37 11.11 10.36
CA VAL A 87 0.53 11.51 8.95
C VAL A 87 1.98 11.30 8.55
N PHE A 88 2.19 10.53 7.49
CA PHE A 88 3.50 10.36 6.86
C PHE A 88 3.60 11.29 5.64
N ILE A 89 4.70 12.05 5.59
CA ILE A 89 5.08 12.88 4.45
C ILE A 89 6.39 12.32 3.92
N ASP A 90 6.30 11.58 2.82
CA ASP A 90 7.48 10.98 2.20
C ASP A 90 8.17 11.95 1.24
N GLU A 91 9.46 11.71 0.98
CA GLU A 91 10.29 12.48 0.06
C GLU A 91 10.35 13.99 0.38
N ILE A 92 10.36 14.37 1.66
CA ILE A 92 10.42 15.79 2.08
C ILE A 92 11.71 16.49 1.56
N ASP A 93 12.76 15.76 1.25
CA ASP A 93 13.98 16.27 0.64
C ASP A 93 13.77 16.86 -0.76
N LYS A 94 12.70 16.47 -1.48
CA LYS A 94 12.37 17.00 -2.81
C LYS A 94 11.88 18.43 -2.77
N VAL A 95 11.36 18.89 -1.64
CA VAL A 95 10.94 20.27 -1.43
C VAL A 95 12.03 21.13 -0.78
N CYS A 96 13.21 20.59 -0.48
CA CYS A 96 14.36 21.35 -0.01
C CYS A 96 14.93 22.24 -1.10
N ARG A 97 15.57 23.35 -0.71
CA ARG A 97 16.30 24.23 -1.63
C ARG A 97 17.49 23.50 -2.26
N ARG A 98 17.65 23.66 -3.55
CA ARG A 98 18.86 23.24 -4.27
C ARG A 98 19.59 24.50 -4.73
N GLY A 99 20.75 24.72 -4.19
CA GLY A 99 21.51 25.96 -4.16
C GLY A 99 21.81 26.76 -5.43
N ASP A 100 21.24 26.47 -6.63
CA ASP A 100 21.65 27.13 -7.86
C ASP A 100 20.57 27.48 -8.92
N SER A 101 19.26 27.37 -8.61
CA SER A 101 18.21 27.66 -9.58
C SER A 101 17.18 28.70 -9.11
N GLN A 102 17.31 29.95 -9.52
CA GLN A 102 16.50 31.09 -9.08
C GLN A 102 14.97 31.00 -9.32
N GLY A 103 14.46 30.07 -10.12
CA GLY A 103 13.02 29.99 -10.42
C GLY A 103 12.31 28.83 -9.72
N ALA A 104 12.98 27.68 -9.59
CA ALA A 104 12.40 26.46 -9.01
C ALA A 104 12.37 26.49 -7.47
N ASP A 105 13.24 27.27 -6.84
CA ASP A 105 13.34 27.37 -5.38
C ASP A 105 12.15 28.11 -4.75
N VAL A 106 11.60 29.11 -5.45
CA VAL A 106 10.39 29.82 -4.97
C VAL A 106 9.19 28.89 -4.87
N SER A 107 9.05 27.95 -5.82
CA SER A 107 7.97 26.96 -5.80
C SER A 107 8.13 25.94 -4.66
N ARG A 108 9.37 25.51 -4.38
CA ARG A 108 9.67 24.56 -3.28
C ARG A 108 9.45 25.19 -1.91
N ASP A 109 9.90 26.41 -1.72
CA ASP A 109 9.62 27.18 -0.49
C ASP A 109 8.11 27.37 -0.29
N GLY A 110 7.35 27.57 -1.39
CA GLY A 110 5.89 27.65 -1.36
C GLY A 110 5.26 26.39 -0.77
N VAL A 111 5.66 25.21 -1.27
CA VAL A 111 5.16 23.91 -0.76
C VAL A 111 5.50 23.73 0.73
N GLN A 112 6.72 24.08 1.14
CA GLN A 112 7.09 23.98 2.57
C GLN A 112 6.23 24.90 3.43
N ARG A 113 5.93 26.13 2.96
CA ARG A 113 5.06 27.08 3.67
C ARG A 113 3.60 26.63 3.69
N ASP A 114 3.13 25.90 2.68
CA ASP A 114 1.78 25.32 2.64
C ASP A 114 1.63 24.14 3.62
N LEU A 115 2.72 23.38 3.87
CA LEU A 115 2.74 22.31 4.88
C LEU A 115 2.79 22.83 6.32
N LEU A 116 3.33 24.02 6.52
CA LEU A 116 3.57 24.57 7.85
C LEU A 116 2.28 24.69 8.70
N PRO A 117 1.16 25.26 8.19
CA PRO A 117 -0.09 25.33 8.95
C PRO A 117 -0.61 23.96 9.37
N LEU A 118 -0.44 22.93 8.55
CA LEU A 118 -0.88 21.57 8.87
C LEU A 118 -0.09 21.00 10.06
N ILE A 119 1.21 21.25 10.09
CA ILE A 119 2.11 20.76 11.16
C ILE A 119 1.99 21.62 12.43
N GLU A 120 1.66 22.89 12.30
CA GLU A 120 1.47 23.81 13.44
C GLU A 120 0.12 23.65 14.13
N GLY A 121 -0.87 23.11 13.45
CA GLY A 121 -2.25 22.98 13.89
C GLY A 121 -3.18 23.91 13.12
N CYS A 122 -4.08 23.34 12.37
CA CYS A 122 -5.14 24.06 11.66
C CYS A 122 -6.41 23.20 11.55
N SER A 123 -7.47 23.83 11.04
CA SER A 123 -8.73 23.15 10.75
C SER A 123 -8.81 22.81 9.26
N VAL A 124 -8.89 21.54 8.95
CA VAL A 124 -8.98 21.02 7.57
C VAL A 124 -10.40 20.56 7.28
N ASN A 125 -11.01 21.07 6.21
CA ASN A 125 -12.32 20.61 5.78
C ASN A 125 -12.18 19.27 5.02
N THR A 126 -12.93 18.27 5.48
CA THR A 126 -13.01 16.98 4.81
C THR A 126 -14.46 16.67 4.43
N LYS A 127 -14.68 15.69 3.57
CA LYS A 127 -16.02 15.20 3.22
C LYS A 127 -16.80 14.63 4.42
N TYR A 128 -16.14 14.37 5.54
CA TYR A 128 -16.76 13.84 6.76
C TYR A 128 -16.92 14.88 7.86
N GLY A 129 -16.37 16.07 7.70
CA GLY A 129 -16.39 17.15 8.66
C GLY A 129 -15.03 17.84 8.79
N ILE A 130 -14.93 18.75 9.74
CA ILE A 130 -13.70 19.50 10.04
C ILE A 130 -12.80 18.64 10.92
N VAL A 131 -11.53 18.55 10.56
CA VAL A 131 -10.47 17.87 11.34
C VAL A 131 -9.47 18.92 11.83
N LYS A 132 -9.17 18.91 13.12
CA LYS A 132 -8.11 19.71 13.72
C LYS A 132 -6.81 18.91 13.77
N THR A 133 -5.71 19.51 13.31
CA THR A 133 -4.42 18.83 13.21
C THR A 133 -3.49 18.99 14.40
N ASP A 134 -3.93 19.70 15.43
CA ASP A 134 -3.14 20.09 16.61
C ASP A 134 -2.46 18.92 17.34
N HIS A 135 -3.12 17.75 17.40
CA HIS A 135 -2.61 16.57 18.09
C HIS A 135 -2.23 15.42 17.14
N ILE A 136 -2.17 15.68 15.83
CA ILE A 136 -1.74 14.70 14.85
C ILE A 136 -0.20 14.62 14.86
N LEU A 137 0.33 13.40 14.89
CA LEU A 137 1.76 13.16 14.75
C LEU A 137 2.16 13.21 13.28
N PHE A 138 3.10 14.08 12.93
CA PHE A 138 3.68 14.16 11.60
C PHE A 138 5.06 13.47 11.57
N ILE A 139 5.25 12.55 10.64
CA ILE A 139 6.51 11.86 10.41
C ILE A 139 6.93 12.15 8.98
N CYS A 140 8.04 12.89 8.83
CA CYS A 140 8.60 13.21 7.52
C CYS A 140 9.78 12.29 7.24
N SER A 141 9.84 11.71 6.03
CA SER A 141 10.95 10.90 5.55
C SER A 141 11.54 11.48 4.27
N GLY A 142 12.81 11.20 4.01
CA GLY A 142 13.51 11.62 2.80
C GLY A 142 14.90 11.00 2.74
N ALA A 143 15.39 10.78 1.52
CA ALA A 143 16.70 10.18 1.30
C ALA A 143 17.87 11.17 1.55
N PHE A 144 17.61 12.46 1.39
CA PHE A 144 18.58 13.55 1.61
C PHE A 144 19.94 13.36 0.90
N HIS A 145 19.97 12.72 -0.29
CA HIS A 145 21.21 12.51 -1.06
C HIS A 145 21.79 13.82 -1.58
N LEU A 146 20.94 14.76 -2.03
CA LEU A 146 21.35 16.04 -2.64
C LEU A 146 21.00 17.26 -1.77
N ALA A 147 20.26 17.07 -0.71
CA ALA A 147 19.86 18.08 0.25
C ALA A 147 20.16 17.59 1.66
N LYS A 148 20.14 18.50 2.62
CA LYS A 148 20.27 18.16 4.05
C LYS A 148 19.00 18.59 4.78
N PRO A 149 18.68 18.01 5.94
CA PRO A 149 17.57 18.47 6.78
C PRO A 149 17.67 19.96 7.15
N SER A 150 18.89 20.52 7.15
CA SER A 150 19.13 21.96 7.35
C SER A 150 18.73 22.84 6.17
N ASP A 151 18.41 22.29 5.01
CA ASP A 151 17.98 23.03 3.81
C ASP A 151 16.45 23.20 3.77
N LEU A 152 15.72 22.64 4.74
CA LEU A 152 14.34 22.97 5.02
C LEU A 152 14.26 24.41 5.60
N ILE A 153 13.12 25.07 5.38
CA ILE A 153 12.91 26.40 5.98
C ILE A 153 13.01 26.32 7.52
N PRO A 154 13.55 27.35 8.20
CA PRO A 154 13.78 27.31 9.66
C PRO A 154 12.56 26.99 10.48
N GLU A 155 11.39 27.42 10.03
CA GLU A 155 10.10 27.18 10.68
C GLU A 155 9.77 25.68 10.72
N LEU A 156 9.94 24.96 9.60
CA LEU A 156 9.74 23.51 9.53
C LEU A 156 10.78 22.76 10.37
N GLN A 157 12.04 23.20 10.36
CA GLN A 157 13.07 22.59 11.20
C GLN A 157 12.70 22.66 12.68
N GLY A 158 12.10 23.77 13.11
CA GLY A 158 11.64 23.97 14.50
C GLY A 158 10.45 23.09 14.87
N ARG A 159 9.63 22.70 13.89
CA ARG A 159 8.45 21.84 14.08
C ARG A 159 8.74 20.34 13.90
N LEU A 160 9.88 20.00 13.31
CA LEU A 160 10.38 18.63 13.13
C LEU A 160 11.71 18.45 13.91
N PRO A 161 11.69 18.59 15.25
CA PRO A 161 12.91 18.64 16.05
C PRO A 161 13.57 17.27 16.25
N VAL A 162 12.79 16.19 16.18
CA VAL A 162 13.30 14.83 16.35
C VAL A 162 13.82 14.32 15.01
N ARG A 163 15.08 13.95 14.98
CA ARG A 163 15.74 13.43 13.79
C ARG A 163 16.23 12.01 14.05
N VAL A 164 15.92 11.11 13.14
CA VAL A 164 16.35 9.71 13.18
C VAL A 164 17.01 9.38 11.84
N GLU A 165 18.18 8.81 11.90
CA GLU A 165 18.88 8.28 10.74
C GLU A 165 18.70 6.77 10.70
N LEU A 166 18.27 6.26 9.54
CA LEU A 166 18.14 4.82 9.31
C LEU A 166 19.41 4.29 8.70
N ASN A 167 19.93 3.20 9.26
CA ASN A 167 21.10 2.51 8.72
C ASN A 167 20.74 1.74 7.45
N ALA A 168 21.73 1.53 6.56
CA ALA A 168 21.59 0.62 5.44
C ALA A 168 21.32 -0.81 5.94
N LEU A 169 20.51 -1.56 5.18
CA LEU A 169 20.18 -2.95 5.51
C LEU A 169 21.41 -3.84 5.35
N THR A 170 21.61 -4.74 6.30
CA THR A 170 22.63 -5.78 6.25
C THR A 170 22.10 -7.04 5.56
N PRO A 171 22.97 -7.99 5.11
CA PRO A 171 22.51 -9.27 4.58
C PRO A 171 21.57 -10.03 5.55
N ALA A 172 21.82 -9.96 6.84
CA ALA A 172 20.97 -10.57 7.86
C ALA A 172 19.58 -9.92 7.92
N ASP A 173 19.49 -8.59 7.72
CA ASP A 173 18.21 -7.89 7.67
C ASP A 173 17.42 -8.29 6.42
N PHE A 174 18.09 -8.46 5.28
CA PHE A 174 17.44 -8.95 4.05
C PHE A 174 16.91 -10.38 4.23
N GLU A 175 17.65 -11.28 4.88
CA GLU A 175 17.20 -12.64 5.19
C GLU A 175 15.94 -12.62 6.08
N ARG A 176 15.93 -11.76 7.10
CA ARG A 176 14.77 -11.57 7.98
C ARG A 176 13.56 -11.01 7.23
N ILE A 177 13.76 -10.04 6.34
CA ILE A 177 12.67 -9.48 5.50
C ILE A 177 12.06 -10.54 4.60
N LEU A 178 12.83 -11.51 4.12
CA LEU A 178 12.33 -12.60 3.29
C LEU A 178 11.57 -13.68 4.07
N THR A 179 11.73 -13.75 5.40
CA THR A 179 11.24 -14.88 6.21
C THR A 179 10.30 -14.51 7.36
N GLU A 180 10.50 -13.36 8.04
CA GLU A 180 9.78 -13.05 9.27
C GLU A 180 8.41 -12.38 9.06
N PRO A 181 8.21 -11.47 8.08
CA PRO A 181 6.93 -10.79 7.92
C PRO A 181 5.82 -11.74 7.48
N HIS A 182 4.61 -11.51 7.97
CA HIS A 182 3.42 -12.12 7.37
C HIS A 182 3.30 -11.70 5.91
N CYS A 183 3.01 -12.65 5.03
CA CYS A 183 3.02 -12.45 3.59
C CYS A 183 4.38 -11.93 3.09
N SER A 184 5.46 -12.56 3.53
CA SER A 184 6.81 -12.29 3.01
C SER A 184 6.86 -12.44 1.49
N LEU A 185 7.85 -11.82 0.83
CA LEU A 185 7.96 -11.92 -0.64
C LEU A 185 8.05 -13.36 -1.13
N THR A 186 8.76 -14.22 -0.40
CA THR A 186 8.84 -15.65 -0.72
C THR A 186 7.48 -16.33 -0.64
N GLU A 187 6.68 -16.05 0.40
CA GLU A 187 5.31 -16.56 0.52
C GLU A 187 4.39 -16.04 -0.59
N GLN A 188 4.53 -14.77 -0.98
CA GLN A 188 3.75 -14.19 -2.07
C GLN A 188 4.01 -14.90 -3.40
N TYR A 189 5.28 -15.17 -3.75
CA TYR A 189 5.62 -15.90 -4.97
C TYR A 189 5.21 -17.37 -4.92
N VAL A 190 5.33 -18.03 -3.76
CA VAL A 190 4.79 -19.39 -3.56
C VAL A 190 3.28 -19.43 -3.81
N ALA A 191 2.53 -18.48 -3.27
CA ALA A 191 1.09 -18.39 -3.47
C ALA A 191 0.73 -18.06 -4.93
N LEU A 192 1.46 -17.12 -5.55
CA LEU A 192 1.25 -16.71 -6.95
C LEU A 192 1.45 -17.89 -7.91
N LEU A 193 2.58 -18.59 -7.83
CA LEU A 193 2.86 -19.74 -8.69
C LEU A 193 1.96 -20.95 -8.36
N GLY A 194 1.49 -21.03 -7.10
CA GLY A 194 0.48 -21.98 -6.67
C GLY A 194 -0.85 -21.84 -7.42
N THR A 195 -1.22 -20.64 -7.91
CA THR A 195 -2.43 -20.46 -8.74
C THR A 195 -2.35 -21.16 -10.08
N GLU A 196 -1.14 -21.32 -10.62
CA GLU A 196 -0.86 -22.10 -11.84
C GLU A 196 -0.65 -23.59 -11.58
N GLY A 197 -0.84 -24.03 -10.32
CA GLY A 197 -0.66 -25.42 -9.89
C GLY A 197 0.80 -25.82 -9.64
N LEU A 198 1.76 -24.89 -9.73
CA LEU A 198 3.17 -25.13 -9.43
C LEU A 198 3.44 -24.95 -7.94
N LYS A 199 3.89 -26.00 -7.27
CA LYS A 199 4.35 -25.92 -5.89
C LYS A 199 5.79 -25.47 -5.85
N LEU A 200 6.07 -24.34 -5.20
CA LEU A 200 7.39 -23.77 -5.04
C LEU A 200 7.81 -23.79 -3.57
N GLU A 201 9.09 -24.02 -3.32
CA GLU A 201 9.71 -23.91 -2.00
C GLU A 201 11.10 -23.30 -2.14
N PHE A 202 11.48 -22.42 -1.23
CA PHE A 202 12.82 -21.85 -1.16
C PHE A 202 13.63 -22.59 -0.08
N ALA A 203 14.75 -23.18 -0.46
CA ALA A 203 15.69 -23.71 0.51
C ALA A 203 16.28 -22.58 1.37
N ARG A 204 16.62 -22.88 2.60
CA ARG A 204 17.18 -21.89 3.53
C ARG A 204 18.45 -21.24 2.98
N GLU A 205 19.30 -22.04 2.35
CA GLU A 205 20.53 -21.59 1.71
C GLU A 205 20.26 -20.67 0.51
N ALA A 206 19.16 -20.89 -0.21
CA ALA A 206 18.73 -20.01 -1.30
C ALA A 206 18.29 -18.63 -0.78
N ILE A 207 17.57 -18.58 0.34
CA ILE A 207 17.16 -17.33 0.98
C ILE A 207 18.39 -16.53 1.43
N ALA A 208 19.38 -17.19 2.03
CA ALA A 208 20.62 -16.54 2.45
C ALA A 208 21.42 -16.00 1.25
N GLU A 209 21.50 -16.74 0.15
CA GLU A 209 22.20 -16.27 -1.06
C GLU A 209 21.42 -15.14 -1.76
N LEU A 210 20.08 -15.19 -1.81
CA LEU A 210 19.23 -14.08 -2.29
C LEU A 210 19.48 -12.79 -1.49
N ALA A 211 19.49 -12.89 -0.17
CA ALA A 211 19.75 -11.77 0.73
C ALA A 211 21.13 -11.15 0.46
N LYS A 212 22.15 -12.00 0.27
CA LYS A 212 23.52 -11.58 -0.03
C LYS A 212 23.61 -10.89 -1.40
N VAL A 213 22.99 -11.47 -2.44
CA VAL A 213 22.95 -10.88 -3.78
C VAL A 213 22.26 -9.49 -3.74
N ALA A 214 21.10 -9.39 -3.10
CA ALA A 214 20.37 -8.12 -2.98
C ALA A 214 21.20 -7.04 -2.27
N TRP A 215 21.91 -7.42 -1.21
CA TRP A 215 22.82 -6.53 -0.51
C TRP A 215 24.01 -6.10 -1.39
N GLN A 216 24.67 -7.05 -2.09
CA GLN A 216 25.80 -6.75 -2.96
C GLN A 216 25.40 -5.80 -4.10
N VAL A 217 24.23 -5.98 -4.70
CA VAL A 217 23.74 -5.09 -5.75
C VAL A 217 23.44 -3.69 -5.19
N ASN A 218 22.86 -3.57 -3.99
CA ASN A 218 22.68 -2.27 -3.32
C ASN A 218 24.00 -1.55 -2.99
N GLU A 219 25.07 -2.29 -2.66
CA GLU A 219 26.38 -1.70 -2.41
C GLU A 219 27.06 -1.18 -3.68
N ARG A 220 26.81 -1.82 -4.82
CA ARG A 220 27.44 -1.46 -6.11
C ARG A 220 26.64 -0.46 -6.94
N THR A 221 25.33 -0.40 -6.74
CA THR A 221 24.44 0.48 -7.47
C THR A 221 23.78 1.49 -6.53
N GLU A 222 22.67 2.12 -6.96
CA GLU A 222 21.86 2.92 -6.08
C GLU A 222 21.20 2.05 -5.00
N ASN A 223 21.40 2.43 -3.74
CA ASN A 223 20.80 1.71 -2.61
C ASN A 223 19.31 2.03 -2.50
N ILE A 224 18.47 1.13 -2.98
CA ILE A 224 17.00 1.21 -2.90
C ILE A 224 16.41 0.40 -1.75
N GLY A 225 17.26 -0.03 -0.81
CA GLY A 225 16.84 -0.77 0.37
C GLY A 225 16.18 -2.11 0.03
N ALA A 226 15.13 -2.45 0.77
CA ALA A 226 14.40 -3.71 0.61
C ALA A 226 13.69 -3.88 -0.75
N ARG A 227 13.45 -2.79 -1.49
CA ARG A 227 12.87 -2.85 -2.84
C ARG A 227 13.73 -3.72 -3.78
N ARG A 228 15.05 -3.80 -3.53
CA ARG A 228 15.95 -4.66 -4.28
C ARG A 228 15.55 -6.14 -4.27
N LEU A 229 14.91 -6.60 -3.21
CA LEU A 229 14.43 -7.98 -3.13
C LEU A 229 13.38 -8.31 -4.17
N HIS A 230 12.49 -7.36 -4.52
CA HIS A 230 11.50 -7.55 -5.59
C HIS A 230 12.20 -7.81 -6.92
N THR A 231 13.12 -6.92 -7.31
CA THR A 231 13.81 -7.03 -8.60
C THR A 231 14.68 -8.29 -8.70
N VAL A 232 15.35 -8.67 -7.62
CA VAL A 232 16.16 -9.88 -7.56
C VAL A 232 15.29 -11.14 -7.65
N LEU A 233 14.16 -11.18 -6.94
CA LEU A 233 13.21 -12.30 -7.02
C LEU A 233 12.51 -12.39 -8.37
N GLU A 234 12.07 -11.26 -8.94
CA GLU A 234 11.51 -11.22 -10.29
C GLU A 234 12.48 -11.84 -11.30
N ARG A 235 13.73 -11.43 -11.25
CA ARG A 235 14.74 -11.96 -12.17
C ARG A 235 15.02 -13.43 -11.97
N LEU A 236 15.09 -13.90 -10.73
CA LEU A 236 15.28 -15.31 -10.41
C LEU A 236 14.14 -16.17 -10.97
N LEU A 237 12.92 -15.69 -10.82
CA LEU A 237 11.71 -16.45 -11.08
C LEU A 237 11.11 -16.19 -12.47
N GLU A 238 11.66 -15.26 -13.27
CA GLU A 238 11.14 -14.86 -14.59
C GLU A 238 10.86 -16.07 -15.49
N GLY A 239 11.85 -16.93 -15.69
CA GLY A 239 11.69 -18.14 -16.53
C GLY A 239 10.75 -19.16 -15.90
N ILE A 240 10.79 -19.33 -14.58
CA ILE A 240 9.91 -20.26 -13.85
C ILE A 240 8.46 -19.77 -13.92
N ALA A 241 8.23 -18.47 -13.79
CA ALA A 241 6.89 -17.88 -13.84
C ALA A 241 6.31 -17.96 -15.27
N PHE A 242 7.14 -17.75 -16.30
CA PHE A 242 6.73 -17.89 -17.70
C PHE A 242 6.28 -19.32 -18.03
N ASP A 243 7.04 -20.31 -17.56
CA ASP A 243 6.79 -21.72 -17.85
C ASP A 243 5.96 -22.42 -16.73
N ALA A 244 5.37 -21.69 -15.78
CA ALA A 244 4.78 -22.24 -14.57
C ALA A 244 3.72 -23.33 -14.83
N ALA A 245 2.80 -23.09 -15.77
CA ALA A 245 1.75 -24.04 -16.13
C ALA A 245 2.34 -25.35 -16.76
N ASP A 246 3.33 -25.21 -17.63
CA ASP A 246 4.00 -26.35 -18.26
C ASP A 246 4.85 -27.15 -17.25
N LEU A 247 5.51 -26.46 -16.34
CA LEU A 247 6.27 -27.07 -15.25
C LEU A 247 5.35 -27.83 -14.28
N ALA A 248 4.20 -27.26 -13.94
CA ALA A 248 3.21 -27.92 -13.09
C ALA A 248 2.72 -29.22 -13.71
N LEU A 249 2.45 -29.24 -15.02
CA LEU A 249 2.05 -30.44 -15.76
C LEU A 249 3.17 -31.48 -15.82
N LYS A 250 4.40 -31.07 -16.08
CA LYS A 250 5.57 -31.97 -16.16
C LYS A 250 5.93 -32.59 -14.82
N GLN A 251 5.82 -31.82 -13.75
CA GLN A 251 6.22 -32.26 -12.41
C GLN A 251 5.15 -33.10 -11.69
N ALA A 252 3.94 -33.26 -12.26
CA ALA A 252 2.87 -34.08 -11.73
C ALA A 252 2.58 -33.87 -10.22
N GLY A 253 2.69 -32.60 -9.77
CA GLY A 253 2.43 -32.21 -8.37
C GLY A 253 3.65 -32.28 -7.42
N ALA A 254 4.86 -32.55 -7.95
CA ALA A 254 6.09 -32.43 -7.18
C ALA A 254 6.40 -30.96 -6.85
N THR A 255 7.11 -30.72 -5.75
CA THR A 255 7.52 -29.37 -5.34
C THR A 255 8.83 -29.00 -6.03
N LEU A 256 8.86 -27.83 -6.67
CA LEU A 256 10.08 -27.22 -7.18
C LEU A 256 10.81 -26.53 -6.02
N ILE A 257 12.01 -26.98 -5.73
CA ILE A 257 12.83 -26.40 -4.66
C ILE A 257 13.90 -25.51 -5.29
N ILE A 258 13.90 -24.23 -4.93
CA ILE A 258 14.93 -23.29 -5.33
C ILE A 258 16.13 -23.48 -4.41
N SER A 259 17.28 -23.83 -4.97
CA SER A 259 18.55 -24.02 -4.27
C SER A 259 19.45 -22.79 -4.36
N ALA A 260 20.51 -22.73 -3.54
CA ALA A 260 21.52 -21.68 -3.64
C ALA A 260 22.27 -21.70 -4.99
N GLU A 261 22.41 -22.89 -5.61
CA GLU A 261 23.01 -23.01 -6.94
C GLU A 261 22.13 -22.37 -8.01
N ASP A 262 20.81 -22.50 -7.92
CA ASP A 262 19.86 -21.86 -8.84
C ASP A 262 19.96 -20.33 -8.72
N VAL A 263 20.04 -19.81 -7.50
CA VAL A 263 20.26 -18.39 -7.24
C VAL A 263 21.54 -17.90 -7.87
N ALA A 264 22.67 -18.58 -7.60
CA ALA A 264 23.98 -18.22 -8.14
C ALA A 264 24.00 -18.28 -9.68
N LYS A 265 23.37 -19.28 -10.28
CA LYS A 265 23.30 -19.45 -11.74
C LYS A 265 22.51 -18.34 -12.44
N HIS A 266 21.37 -17.96 -11.89
CA HIS A 266 20.47 -16.98 -12.53
C HIS A 266 20.84 -15.53 -12.21
N LEU A 267 21.46 -15.29 -11.05
CA LEU A 267 21.76 -13.94 -10.57
C LEU A 267 23.26 -13.62 -10.55
N GLY A 268 24.14 -14.60 -10.78
CA GLY A 268 25.59 -14.38 -10.77
C GLY A 268 26.04 -13.30 -11.76
N ALA A 269 25.47 -13.30 -12.97
CA ALA A 269 25.75 -12.29 -13.97
C ALA A 269 25.35 -10.86 -13.53
N LEU A 270 24.30 -10.70 -12.73
CA LEU A 270 23.86 -9.39 -12.20
C LEU A 270 24.85 -8.82 -11.18
N VAL A 271 25.57 -9.70 -10.48
CA VAL A 271 26.60 -9.27 -9.50
C VAL A 271 27.89 -8.89 -10.19
N GLU A 272 28.20 -9.49 -11.35
CA GLU A 272 29.48 -9.29 -12.06
C GLU A 272 29.43 -8.12 -13.05
N ASP A 273 28.27 -7.81 -13.62
CA ASP A 273 28.11 -6.81 -14.69
C ASP A 273 27.36 -5.56 -14.18
N ASP A 274 28.09 -4.46 -13.99
CA ASP A 274 27.56 -3.17 -13.55
C ASP A 274 26.58 -2.56 -14.58
N ASP A 275 26.74 -2.84 -15.88
CA ASP A 275 25.84 -2.33 -16.92
C ASP A 275 24.52 -3.11 -16.92
N LEU A 276 24.58 -4.45 -16.77
CA LEU A 276 23.36 -5.26 -16.64
C LEU A 276 22.56 -4.86 -15.37
N SER A 277 23.23 -4.57 -14.28
CA SER A 277 22.56 -4.15 -13.04
C SER A 277 21.84 -2.80 -13.17
N ARG A 278 22.32 -1.89 -14.01
CA ARG A 278 21.68 -0.58 -14.27
C ARG A 278 20.51 -0.64 -15.26
N PHE A 279 20.50 -1.61 -16.18
CA PHE A 279 19.44 -1.73 -17.20
C PHE A 279 18.31 -2.67 -16.81
N ILE A 280 18.56 -3.59 -15.89
CA ILE A 280 17.58 -4.63 -15.51
C ILE A 280 16.94 -4.33 -14.14
N LEU A 281 17.55 -3.49 -13.36
CA LEU A 281 17.17 -3.13 -12.00
C LEU A 281 16.89 -1.63 -11.88
#